data_9f8fa02dc6880ed5f632f6969445bc3c
#
_entry.id   9f8fa02dc6880ed5f632f6969445bc3c
#
_cell.length_a   1.000
_cell.length_b   1.000
_cell.length_c   1.000
_cell.angle_alpha   90.00
_cell.angle_beta   90.00
_cell.angle_gamma   90.00
#
_symmetry.space_group_name_H-M   'P 1'
#
loop_
_entity.id
_entity.type
_entity.pdbx_description
1 polymer ?
#
loop_
_entity_poly.entity_id
_entity_poly.type
_entity_poly.pdbx_seq_one_letter_code
_entity_poly.pdbx_strand_id
1 'polypeptide(L)'
;MIVMKFGGSSVSDGPRIRNVIEIVRSRLDRTPVVVASAFRGVTDDLFAAAEEALSGKDGHFDKIRDRHEAVLADLGLSRDLVKDVLAELAVLLKGISLVKELTPRTLDYVVSFGERLSTRIIAAAFEKAGVPASQHDAFDIGMLTDDQFGSAQPLPEAEEELRRHVTGLSRLPVVTGYVGKTRGGDITTLGRNGSDFTATIVGAAIGAEEIQIWSDTDGVMTADPRLVPTARPIAFLTFDEASELAYYGGKVLHPSTIVPAIRKGIPVKVLNTFKPEHPGTTILSKIDSPQKGVKSIAHHLSNFVVNIRSSRMLMGHGFLARLFGVFAEHRVVVNMVSTSEVTVSVTVDSARRLDAAVESLSKFADVTVEERRTVVCVVGEGLRSTPGVAGLVFEALREAGVNVLMISQGASKINVAFVVDDRDAETAVRALHRKFFDDAKG
;
A
#
# COMPACT_ATOMS: atom_id res chain seq x y z
N MET A 1 -1.92 -20.57 13.71
CA MET A 1 -0.79 -19.69 13.29
C MET A 1 -1.30 -18.32 12.96
N ILE A 2 -0.51 -17.28 13.19
CA ILE A 2 -0.78 -15.90 12.76
C ILE A 2 0.38 -15.37 11.93
N VAL A 3 0.09 -14.39 11.04
CA VAL A 3 1.15 -13.66 10.34
C VAL A 3 1.24 -12.25 10.90
N MET A 4 2.43 -11.82 11.27
CA MET A 4 2.70 -10.50 11.85
C MET A 4 3.67 -9.74 10.93
N LYS A 5 3.16 -8.72 10.22
CA LYS A 5 3.99 -7.89 9.35
C LYS A 5 4.38 -6.60 10.05
N PHE A 6 5.66 -6.27 10.02
CA PHE A 6 6.19 -5.02 10.57
C PHE A 6 6.73 -4.13 9.45
N GLY A 7 6.19 -2.92 9.35
CA GLY A 7 6.60 -1.92 8.37
C GLY A 7 7.95 -1.28 8.70
N GLY A 8 8.57 -0.61 7.74
CA GLY A 8 9.89 0.01 7.90
C GLY A 8 9.99 1.02 9.05
N SER A 9 8.89 1.71 9.39
CA SER A 9 8.80 2.58 10.57
C SER A 9 8.87 1.82 11.89
N SER A 10 8.41 0.56 11.91
CA SER A 10 8.39 -0.30 13.09
C SER A 10 9.74 -0.97 13.38
N VAL A 11 10.64 -1.06 12.39
CA VAL A 11 11.93 -1.77 12.48
C VAL A 11 13.15 -0.88 12.17
N SER A 12 13.01 0.45 12.17
CA SER A 12 14.02 1.39 11.66
C SER A 12 15.30 1.51 12.49
N ASP A 13 15.30 1.05 13.74
CA ASP A 13 16.41 1.20 14.71
C ASP A 13 16.33 0.13 15.82
N GLY A 14 17.37 0.04 16.65
CA GLY A 14 17.44 -0.97 17.69
C GLY A 14 16.35 -0.89 18.75
N PRO A 15 15.97 0.29 19.29
CA PRO A 15 14.84 0.42 20.22
C PRO A 15 13.52 -0.12 19.64
N ARG A 16 13.24 0.17 18.38
CA ARG A 16 12.03 -0.31 17.69
C ARG A 16 12.06 -1.82 17.47
N ILE A 17 13.20 -2.37 17.07
CA ILE A 17 13.36 -3.82 16.92
C ILE A 17 13.16 -4.51 18.29
N ARG A 18 13.70 -3.97 19.40
CA ARG A 18 13.42 -4.48 20.74
C ARG A 18 11.92 -4.48 21.08
N ASN A 19 11.20 -3.39 20.72
CA ASN A 19 9.75 -3.34 20.90
C ASN A 19 9.02 -4.40 20.06
N VAL A 20 9.42 -4.59 18.80
CA VAL A 20 8.87 -5.68 17.94
C VAL A 20 9.10 -7.05 18.59
N ILE A 21 10.26 -7.29 19.17
CA ILE A 21 10.55 -8.54 19.89
C ILE A 21 9.55 -8.77 21.02
N GLU A 22 9.25 -7.76 21.85
CA GLU A 22 8.29 -7.90 22.95
C GLU A 22 6.86 -8.12 22.42
N ILE A 23 6.47 -7.44 21.34
CA ILE A 23 5.17 -7.65 20.69
C ILE A 23 5.02 -9.10 20.19
N VAL A 24 6.05 -9.64 19.54
CA VAL A 24 6.03 -11.02 19.02
C VAL A 24 6.08 -12.02 20.19
N ARG A 25 6.92 -11.76 21.20
CA ARG A 25 7.06 -12.60 22.39
C ARG A 25 5.72 -12.81 23.11
N SER A 26 4.90 -11.76 23.21
CA SER A 26 3.56 -11.84 23.81
C SER A 26 2.54 -12.68 23.02
N ARG A 27 2.93 -13.20 21.84
CA ARG A 27 2.06 -13.96 20.92
C ARG A 27 2.68 -15.27 20.42
N LEU A 28 3.75 -15.75 21.08
CA LEU A 28 4.43 -17.00 20.67
C LEU A 28 3.50 -18.23 20.77
N ASP A 29 2.54 -18.23 21.68
CA ASP A 29 1.51 -19.25 21.82
C ASP A 29 0.63 -19.40 20.57
N ARG A 30 0.54 -18.36 19.73
CA ARG A 30 -0.20 -18.35 18.46
C ARG A 30 0.66 -18.75 17.25
N THR A 31 1.88 -19.22 17.46
CA THR A 31 2.81 -19.64 16.40
C THR A 31 2.94 -18.58 15.28
N PRO A 32 3.54 -17.41 15.59
CA PRO A 32 3.63 -16.31 14.64
C PRO A 32 4.63 -16.59 13.51
N VAL A 33 4.33 -16.04 12.33
CA VAL A 33 5.27 -15.85 11.21
C VAL A 33 5.50 -14.35 11.08
N VAL A 34 6.73 -13.90 11.19
CA VAL A 34 7.10 -12.49 11.09
C VAL A 34 7.45 -12.17 9.64
N VAL A 35 6.81 -11.16 9.05
CA VAL A 35 7.18 -10.57 7.76
C VAL A 35 7.71 -9.16 8.02
N ALA A 36 8.91 -8.85 7.57
CA ALA A 36 9.51 -7.54 7.81
C ALA A 36 9.85 -6.81 6.51
N SER A 37 9.65 -5.50 6.53
CA SER A 37 10.09 -4.57 5.47
C SER A 37 11.56 -4.18 5.66
N ALA A 38 12.15 -3.58 4.66
CA ALA A 38 13.38 -2.81 4.79
C ALA A 38 13.25 -1.74 5.89
N PHE A 39 14.35 -1.30 6.47
CA PHE A 39 14.36 -0.15 7.39
C PHE A 39 13.85 1.11 6.66
N ARG A 40 13.15 1.97 7.37
CA ARG A 40 12.51 3.18 6.79
C ARG A 40 13.50 3.98 5.95
N GLY A 41 13.17 4.22 4.67
CA GLY A 41 13.95 5.00 3.71
C GLY A 41 15.05 4.21 3.01
N VAL A 42 15.36 2.97 3.43
CA VAL A 42 16.41 2.15 2.77
C VAL A 42 16.01 1.77 1.35
N THR A 43 14.74 1.51 1.09
CA THR A 43 14.28 1.22 -0.27
C THR A 43 14.51 2.40 -1.20
N ASP A 44 14.23 3.64 -0.75
CA ASP A 44 14.50 4.86 -1.52
C ASP A 44 16.00 5.06 -1.74
N ASP A 45 16.82 4.80 -0.71
CA ASP A 45 18.28 4.86 -0.80
C ASP A 45 18.83 3.81 -1.79
N LEU A 46 18.22 2.62 -1.91
CA LEU A 46 18.60 1.60 -2.88
C LEU A 46 18.23 2.00 -4.31
N PHE A 47 17.06 2.60 -4.53
CA PHE A 47 16.72 3.20 -5.84
C PHE A 47 17.73 4.27 -6.22
N ALA A 48 18.05 5.18 -5.31
CA ALA A 48 19.03 6.23 -5.54
C ALA A 48 20.45 5.67 -5.79
N ALA A 49 20.86 4.64 -5.06
CA ALA A 49 22.15 3.97 -5.28
C ALA A 49 22.27 3.34 -6.67
N ALA A 50 21.17 2.71 -7.15
CA ALA A 50 21.14 2.16 -8.50
C ALA A 50 21.26 3.25 -9.60
N GLU A 51 20.58 4.38 -9.42
CA GLU A 51 20.67 5.52 -10.32
C GLU A 51 22.04 6.21 -10.26
N GLU A 52 22.61 6.38 -9.08
CA GLU A 52 23.97 6.93 -8.91
C GLU A 52 25.03 6.05 -9.55
N ALA A 53 24.89 4.73 -9.47
CA ALA A 53 25.82 3.77 -10.08
C ALA A 53 25.92 3.97 -11.62
N LEU A 54 24.84 4.36 -12.30
CA LEU A 54 24.88 4.73 -13.73
C LEU A 54 25.84 5.90 -14.01
N SER A 55 25.99 6.80 -13.05
CA SER A 55 26.86 7.98 -13.11
C SER A 55 28.25 7.75 -12.50
N GLY A 56 28.52 6.53 -11.99
CA GLY A 56 29.77 6.20 -11.32
C GLY A 56 29.94 6.80 -9.92
N LYS A 57 28.82 7.11 -9.24
CA LYS A 57 28.77 7.58 -7.85
C LYS A 57 28.36 6.44 -6.93
N ASP A 58 28.71 6.51 -5.65
CA ASP A 58 28.50 5.46 -4.64
C ASP A 58 28.04 5.97 -3.26
N GLY A 59 27.69 7.23 -3.14
CA GLY A 59 27.35 7.86 -1.85
C GLY A 59 26.17 7.21 -1.12
N HIS A 60 25.15 6.73 -1.83
CA HIS A 60 24.01 6.06 -1.20
C HIS A 60 24.35 4.65 -0.72
N PHE A 61 25.31 3.94 -1.34
CA PHE A 61 25.77 2.65 -0.82
C PHE A 61 26.37 2.78 0.57
N ASP A 62 27.26 3.77 0.78
CA ASP A 62 27.84 4.03 2.09
C ASP A 62 26.77 4.37 3.14
N LYS A 63 25.79 5.17 2.78
CA LYS A 63 24.65 5.51 3.64
C LYS A 63 23.85 4.27 4.07
N ILE A 64 23.60 3.33 3.13
CA ILE A 64 22.91 2.07 3.40
C ILE A 64 23.73 1.22 4.35
N ARG A 65 25.02 1.03 4.08
CA ARG A 65 25.94 0.29 4.93
C ARG A 65 25.98 0.85 6.34
N ASP A 66 26.29 2.14 6.48
CA ASP A 66 26.48 2.80 7.77
C ASP A 66 25.22 2.74 8.63
N ARG A 67 24.05 2.85 8.00
CA ARG A 67 22.76 2.70 8.68
C ARG A 67 22.56 1.31 9.26
N HIS A 68 22.84 0.26 8.52
CA HIS A 68 22.68 -1.11 9.00
C HIS A 68 23.74 -1.44 10.07
N GLU A 69 24.97 -0.96 9.92
CA GLU A 69 26.02 -1.10 10.93
C GLU A 69 25.67 -0.37 12.24
N ALA A 70 25.05 0.81 12.16
CA ALA A 70 24.58 1.53 13.34
C ALA A 70 23.50 0.73 14.11
N VAL A 71 22.53 0.13 13.38
CA VAL A 71 21.50 -0.74 14.00
C VAL A 71 22.13 -2.00 14.63
N LEU A 72 23.10 -2.63 13.96
CA LEU A 72 23.84 -3.76 14.51
C LEU A 72 24.56 -3.39 15.80
N ALA A 73 25.25 -2.25 15.82
CA ALA A 73 25.96 -1.76 17.01
C ALA A 73 24.99 -1.49 18.18
N ASP A 74 23.83 -0.85 17.89
CA ASP A 74 22.79 -0.55 18.88
C ASP A 74 22.17 -1.82 19.48
N LEU A 75 22.05 -2.87 18.69
CA LEU A 75 21.60 -4.20 19.14
C LEU A 75 22.74 -5.06 19.73
N GLY A 76 24.01 -4.62 19.63
CA GLY A 76 25.18 -5.36 20.02
C GLY A 76 25.37 -6.67 19.23
N LEU A 77 25.10 -6.61 17.93
CA LEU A 77 25.26 -7.72 16.98
C LEU A 77 26.53 -7.56 16.13
N SER A 78 27.09 -8.66 15.62
CA SER A 78 28.27 -8.61 14.75
C SER A 78 27.93 -8.02 13.38
N ARG A 79 28.85 -7.20 12.85
CA ARG A 79 28.78 -6.70 11.47
C ARG A 79 28.90 -7.81 10.43
N ASP A 80 29.51 -8.96 10.76
CA ASP A 80 29.63 -10.10 9.85
C ASP A 80 28.28 -10.62 9.38
N LEU A 81 27.21 -10.37 10.15
CA LEU A 81 25.85 -10.82 9.85
C LEU A 81 25.32 -10.35 8.48
N VAL A 82 25.74 -9.18 8.03
CA VAL A 82 25.30 -8.56 6.78
C VAL A 82 26.43 -8.35 5.77
N LYS A 83 27.65 -8.73 6.12
CA LYS A 83 28.87 -8.49 5.33
C LYS A 83 28.76 -9.03 3.90
N ASP A 84 28.35 -10.29 3.77
CA ASP A 84 28.26 -10.94 2.45
C ASP A 84 27.15 -10.32 1.60
N VAL A 85 26.02 -9.95 2.20
CA VAL A 85 24.90 -9.30 1.50
C VAL A 85 25.30 -7.89 1.03
N LEU A 86 26.01 -7.13 1.86
CA LEU A 86 26.54 -5.82 1.47
C LEU A 86 27.62 -5.94 0.38
N ALA A 87 28.49 -6.96 0.44
CA ALA A 87 29.48 -7.21 -0.60
C ALA A 87 28.81 -7.54 -1.95
N GLU A 88 27.76 -8.37 -1.93
CA GLU A 88 26.96 -8.69 -3.11
C GLU A 88 26.32 -7.44 -3.73
N LEU A 89 25.72 -6.56 -2.90
CA LEU A 89 25.17 -5.27 -3.35
C LEU A 89 26.26 -4.39 -3.98
N ALA A 90 27.42 -4.29 -3.35
CA ALA A 90 28.55 -3.50 -3.88
C ALA A 90 29.00 -3.99 -5.26
N VAL A 91 29.11 -5.31 -5.43
CA VAL A 91 29.46 -5.93 -6.72
C VAL A 91 28.39 -5.62 -7.78
N LEU A 92 27.11 -5.72 -7.42
CA LEU A 92 26.00 -5.43 -8.34
C LEU A 92 26.01 -3.96 -8.79
N LEU A 93 26.15 -3.02 -7.85
CA LEU A 93 26.24 -1.57 -8.16
C LEU A 93 27.48 -1.27 -9.00
N LYS A 94 28.61 -1.93 -8.74
CA LYS A 94 29.82 -1.80 -9.58
C LYS A 94 29.56 -2.33 -10.99
N GLY A 95 28.84 -3.45 -11.14
CA GLY A 95 28.40 -3.98 -12.43
C GLY A 95 27.58 -2.95 -13.22
N ILE A 96 26.56 -2.33 -12.60
CA ILE A 96 25.74 -1.26 -13.21
C ILE A 96 26.65 -0.09 -13.66
N SER A 97 27.58 0.34 -12.81
CA SER A 97 28.51 1.43 -13.13
C SER A 97 29.41 1.14 -14.34
N LEU A 98 29.81 -0.12 -14.54
CA LEU A 98 30.66 -0.53 -15.65
C LEU A 98 29.88 -0.67 -16.96
N VAL A 99 28.68 -1.30 -16.89
CA VAL A 99 27.82 -1.53 -18.08
C VAL A 99 27.04 -0.28 -18.45
N LYS A 100 26.81 0.62 -17.49
CA LYS A 100 25.98 1.83 -17.63
C LYS A 100 24.55 1.54 -18.09
N GLU A 101 24.01 0.41 -17.60
CA GLU A 101 22.67 -0.04 -17.92
C GLU A 101 21.95 -0.47 -16.63
N LEU A 102 20.69 -0.03 -16.48
CA LEU A 102 19.80 -0.38 -15.37
C LEU A 102 18.47 -0.86 -15.93
N THR A 103 18.31 -2.16 -16.02
CA THR A 103 17.04 -2.77 -16.44
C THR A 103 16.08 -2.87 -15.25
N PRO A 104 14.75 -2.99 -15.47
CA PRO A 104 13.79 -3.25 -14.41
C PRO A 104 14.14 -4.49 -13.57
N ARG A 105 14.65 -5.58 -14.20
CA ARG A 105 15.15 -6.79 -13.53
C ARG A 105 16.31 -6.48 -12.59
N THR A 106 17.30 -5.73 -13.06
CA THR A 106 18.46 -5.34 -12.23
C THR A 106 18.02 -4.45 -11.07
N LEU A 107 17.06 -3.56 -11.31
CA LEU A 107 16.53 -2.68 -10.28
C LEU A 107 15.81 -3.46 -9.19
N ASP A 108 14.96 -4.44 -9.54
CA ASP A 108 14.29 -5.33 -8.58
C ASP A 108 15.32 -6.07 -7.72
N TYR A 109 16.40 -6.52 -8.32
CA TYR A 109 17.48 -7.16 -7.58
C TYR A 109 18.13 -6.20 -6.59
N VAL A 110 18.50 -4.98 -7.00
CA VAL A 110 19.09 -3.97 -6.10
C VAL A 110 18.15 -3.66 -4.93
N VAL A 111 16.88 -3.39 -5.19
CA VAL A 111 15.96 -3.00 -4.10
C VAL A 111 15.62 -4.14 -3.16
N SER A 112 15.80 -5.42 -3.57
CA SER A 112 15.61 -6.59 -2.72
C SER A 112 16.55 -6.62 -1.51
N PHE A 113 17.69 -5.96 -1.59
CA PHE A 113 18.67 -5.94 -0.51
C PHE A 113 18.16 -5.27 0.77
N GLY A 114 17.16 -4.40 0.68
CA GLY A 114 16.58 -3.75 1.84
C GLY A 114 16.00 -4.74 2.85
N GLU A 115 15.14 -5.61 2.39
CA GLU A 115 14.51 -6.65 3.21
C GLU A 115 15.50 -7.77 3.57
N ARG A 116 16.40 -8.13 2.65
CA ARG A 116 17.43 -9.14 2.89
C ARG A 116 18.38 -8.73 4.03
N LEU A 117 18.72 -7.45 4.13
CA LEU A 117 19.54 -6.90 5.21
C LEU A 117 18.75 -6.81 6.53
N SER A 118 17.55 -6.21 6.49
CA SER A 118 16.76 -5.97 7.70
C SER A 118 16.33 -7.26 8.38
N THR A 119 15.88 -8.28 7.64
CA THR A 119 15.40 -9.54 8.22
C THR A 119 16.51 -10.36 8.87
N ARG A 120 17.75 -10.32 8.36
CA ARG A 120 18.91 -10.94 8.99
C ARG A 120 19.20 -10.33 10.36
N ILE A 121 19.17 -9.01 10.43
CA ILE A 121 19.38 -8.28 11.70
C ILE A 121 18.24 -8.57 12.68
N ILE A 122 17.00 -8.56 12.23
CA ILE A 122 15.82 -8.82 13.07
C ILE A 122 15.84 -10.25 13.60
N ALA A 123 16.13 -11.26 12.78
CA ALA A 123 16.21 -12.65 13.23
C ALA A 123 17.32 -12.85 14.27
N ALA A 124 18.50 -12.26 14.04
CA ALA A 124 19.60 -12.33 15.01
C ALA A 124 19.26 -11.57 16.32
N ALA A 125 18.49 -10.51 16.26
CA ALA A 125 18.02 -9.80 17.44
C ALA A 125 17.02 -10.63 18.25
N PHE A 126 16.11 -11.38 17.61
CA PHE A 126 15.26 -12.38 18.29
C PHE A 126 16.08 -13.45 18.98
N GLU A 127 17.07 -14.04 18.29
CA GLU A 127 17.97 -15.04 18.85
C GLU A 127 18.68 -14.51 20.11
N LYS A 128 19.28 -13.33 20.01
CA LYS A 128 19.95 -12.67 21.13
C LYS A 128 19.00 -12.41 22.31
N ALA A 129 17.74 -12.16 22.03
CA ALA A 129 16.71 -11.96 23.05
C ALA A 129 16.15 -13.29 23.62
N GLY A 130 16.69 -14.45 23.22
CA GLY A 130 16.26 -15.77 23.69
C GLY A 130 14.98 -16.29 23.01
N VAL A 131 14.60 -15.74 21.88
CA VAL A 131 13.50 -16.26 21.02
C VAL A 131 14.12 -16.96 19.82
N PRO A 132 14.10 -18.32 19.77
CA PRO A 132 14.68 -19.06 18.63
C PRO A 132 14.02 -18.65 17.31
N ALA A 133 14.77 -17.99 16.44
CA ALA A 133 14.28 -17.48 15.16
C ALA A 133 15.16 -17.94 13.99
N SER A 134 14.64 -17.90 12.78
CA SER A 134 15.39 -18.16 11.55
C SER A 134 14.98 -17.15 10.47
N GLN A 135 15.97 -16.61 9.76
CA GLN A 135 15.74 -15.72 8.63
C GLN A 135 15.46 -16.53 7.37
N HIS A 136 14.51 -16.07 6.56
CA HIS A 136 14.16 -16.65 5.28
C HIS A 136 13.93 -15.55 4.23
N ASP A 137 14.61 -15.66 3.10
CA ASP A 137 14.27 -14.86 1.95
C ASP A 137 12.99 -15.47 1.33
N ALA A 138 11.94 -14.67 1.10
CA ALA A 138 10.64 -15.16 0.65
C ALA A 138 10.73 -15.96 -0.66
N PHE A 139 11.63 -15.56 -1.54
CA PHE A 139 11.89 -16.27 -2.79
C PHE A 139 12.52 -17.66 -2.60
N ASP A 140 13.18 -17.95 -1.50
CA ASP A 140 13.77 -19.27 -1.21
C ASP A 140 12.76 -20.23 -0.58
N ILE A 141 11.73 -19.69 0.05
CA ILE A 141 10.65 -20.47 0.66
C ILE A 141 9.39 -20.58 -0.21
N GLY A 142 9.47 -20.18 -1.49
CA GLY A 142 8.44 -20.44 -2.47
C GLY A 142 7.61 -19.24 -2.92
N MET A 143 8.04 -17.99 -2.65
CA MET A 143 7.40 -16.81 -3.24
C MET A 143 7.74 -16.71 -4.73
N LEU A 144 7.06 -17.53 -5.53
CA LEU A 144 7.18 -17.56 -6.99
C LEU A 144 6.26 -16.53 -7.63
N THR A 145 6.78 -15.81 -8.63
CA THR A 145 6.06 -14.72 -9.31
C THR A 145 6.19 -14.83 -10.83
N ASP A 146 5.38 -14.03 -11.53
CA ASP A 146 5.63 -13.70 -12.93
C ASP A 146 6.86 -12.79 -13.09
N ASP A 147 7.16 -12.38 -14.33
CA ASP A 147 8.30 -11.53 -14.72
C ASP A 147 7.93 -10.06 -14.91
N GLN A 148 6.82 -9.60 -14.31
CA GLN A 148 6.45 -8.18 -14.33
C GLN A 148 7.28 -7.39 -13.32
N PHE A 149 8.56 -7.20 -13.62
CA PHE A 149 9.50 -6.50 -12.72
C PHE A 149 8.94 -5.15 -12.24
N GLY A 150 9.09 -4.87 -10.93
CA GLY A 150 8.56 -3.70 -10.25
C GLY A 150 7.10 -3.84 -9.76
N SER A 151 6.36 -4.88 -10.20
CA SER A 151 4.96 -5.11 -9.81
C SER A 151 4.51 -6.56 -10.03
N ALA A 152 5.43 -7.50 -9.77
CA ALA A 152 5.23 -8.92 -10.01
C ALA A 152 4.05 -9.49 -9.21
N GLN A 153 3.34 -10.46 -9.81
CA GLN A 153 2.21 -11.13 -9.19
C GLN A 153 2.59 -12.57 -8.82
N PRO A 154 2.09 -13.07 -7.67
CA PRO A 154 2.37 -14.43 -7.26
C PRO A 154 1.75 -15.42 -8.26
N LEU A 155 2.51 -16.45 -8.60
CA LEU A 155 2.03 -17.55 -9.42
C LEU A 155 1.14 -18.50 -8.57
N PRO A 156 0.20 -19.22 -9.18
CA PRO A 156 -0.71 -20.14 -8.45
C PRO A 156 0.03 -21.15 -7.56
N GLU A 157 1.17 -21.66 -8.00
CA GLU A 157 1.98 -22.62 -7.25
C GLU A 157 2.68 -22.03 -6.02
N ALA A 158 2.82 -20.71 -5.93
CA ALA A 158 3.44 -20.05 -4.78
C ALA A 158 2.70 -20.35 -3.46
N GLU A 159 1.38 -20.50 -3.49
CA GLU A 159 0.58 -20.81 -2.30
C GLU A 159 0.98 -22.17 -1.70
N GLU A 160 1.13 -23.20 -2.54
CA GLU A 160 1.50 -24.55 -2.09
C GLU A 160 2.96 -24.61 -1.62
N GLU A 161 3.87 -23.97 -2.35
CA GLU A 161 5.29 -23.94 -1.98
C GLU A 161 5.51 -23.21 -0.65
N LEU A 162 4.89 -22.04 -0.47
CA LEU A 162 4.95 -21.30 0.80
C LEU A 162 4.36 -22.12 1.95
N ARG A 163 3.22 -22.77 1.76
CA ARG A 163 2.60 -23.62 2.77
C ARG A 163 3.55 -24.72 3.22
N ARG A 164 4.12 -25.45 2.25
CA ARG A 164 5.04 -26.57 2.53
C ARG A 164 6.27 -26.13 3.33
N HIS A 165 6.88 -25.02 2.97
CA HIS A 165 8.09 -24.55 3.63
C HIS A 165 7.78 -23.91 5.00
N VAL A 166 6.79 -23.03 5.08
CA VAL A 166 6.53 -22.25 6.31
C VAL A 166 5.96 -23.14 7.43
N THR A 167 5.05 -24.08 7.12
CA THR A 167 4.47 -24.97 8.15
C THR A 167 5.47 -26.01 8.68
N GLY A 168 6.55 -26.25 7.97
CA GLY A 168 7.62 -27.17 8.40
C GLY A 168 8.68 -26.53 9.32
N LEU A 169 8.62 -25.22 9.56
CA LEU A 169 9.63 -24.52 10.35
C LEU A 169 9.39 -24.69 11.85
N SER A 170 10.44 -25.05 12.59
CA SER A 170 10.40 -25.26 14.06
C SER A 170 10.79 -24.02 14.86
N ARG A 171 11.37 -23.02 14.22
CA ARG A 171 11.82 -21.76 14.81
C ARG A 171 10.93 -20.64 14.31
N LEU A 172 10.88 -19.50 15.03
CA LEU A 172 10.17 -18.30 14.58
C LEU A 172 10.66 -17.88 13.19
N PRO A 173 9.85 -17.99 12.12
CA PRO A 173 10.26 -17.53 10.81
C PRO A 173 10.25 -16.00 10.73
N VAL A 174 11.37 -15.40 10.28
CA VAL A 174 11.47 -13.99 9.92
C VAL A 174 11.69 -13.92 8.41
N VAL A 175 10.64 -13.56 7.69
CA VAL A 175 10.55 -13.64 6.24
C VAL A 175 10.70 -12.23 5.63
N THR A 176 11.47 -12.12 4.54
CA THR A 176 11.52 -10.88 3.77
C THR A 176 10.15 -10.55 3.19
N GLY A 177 9.67 -9.33 3.42
CA GLY A 177 8.57 -8.79 2.65
C GLY A 177 8.97 -8.39 1.23
N TYR A 178 8.04 -7.97 0.40
CA TYR A 178 8.24 -7.26 -0.87
C TYR A 178 8.84 -8.09 -2.01
N VAL A 179 9.64 -9.10 -1.76
CA VAL A 179 10.43 -9.81 -2.78
C VAL A 179 9.89 -11.20 -3.11
N GLY A 180 10.07 -11.60 -4.37
CA GLY A 180 9.82 -12.93 -4.89
C GLY A 180 10.86 -13.31 -5.93
N LYS A 181 10.63 -14.39 -6.66
CA LYS A 181 11.45 -14.77 -7.83
C LYS A 181 10.61 -15.39 -8.93
N THR A 182 11.08 -15.23 -10.17
CA THR A 182 10.53 -15.95 -11.33
C THR A 182 10.89 -17.44 -11.25
N ARG A 183 10.23 -18.28 -12.08
CA ARG A 183 10.65 -19.68 -12.27
C ARG A 183 12.09 -19.80 -12.78
N GLY A 184 12.58 -18.79 -13.50
CA GLY A 184 13.96 -18.72 -14.02
C GLY A 184 14.99 -18.33 -12.95
N GLY A 185 14.55 -17.94 -11.73
CA GLY A 185 15.41 -17.54 -10.63
C GLY A 185 15.71 -16.05 -10.55
N ASP A 186 15.17 -15.23 -11.44
CA ASP A 186 15.33 -13.79 -11.38
C ASP A 186 14.53 -13.21 -10.21
N ILE A 187 15.17 -12.37 -9.39
CA ILE A 187 14.52 -11.70 -8.25
C ILE A 187 13.55 -10.65 -8.77
N THR A 188 12.37 -10.62 -8.17
CA THR A 188 11.27 -9.72 -8.51
C THR A 188 10.78 -8.96 -7.28
N THR A 189 10.09 -7.86 -7.49
CA THR A 189 9.41 -7.11 -6.43
C THR A 189 7.91 -7.02 -6.67
N LEU A 190 7.14 -7.06 -5.55
CA LEU A 190 5.67 -7.10 -5.58
C LEU A 190 5.02 -5.71 -5.74
N GLY A 191 5.83 -4.67 -5.91
CA GLY A 191 5.34 -3.31 -6.09
C GLY A 191 4.91 -2.62 -4.77
N ARG A 192 4.07 -1.58 -4.87
CA ARG A 192 3.64 -0.79 -3.70
C ARG A 192 3.04 -1.66 -2.60
N ASN A 193 3.41 -1.37 -1.36
CA ASN A 193 3.00 -2.13 -0.17
C ASN A 193 3.29 -3.64 -0.28
N GLY A 194 4.35 -4.00 -1.01
CA GLY A 194 4.70 -5.40 -1.29
C GLY A 194 4.92 -6.24 -0.04
N SER A 195 5.39 -5.65 1.08
CA SER A 195 5.52 -6.41 2.35
C SER A 195 4.16 -6.74 2.98
N ASP A 196 3.14 -5.86 2.84
CA ASP A 196 1.76 -6.17 3.24
C ASP A 196 1.20 -7.28 2.35
N PHE A 197 1.50 -7.21 1.05
CA PHE A 197 1.11 -8.24 0.09
C PHE A 197 1.78 -9.60 0.41
N THR A 198 3.08 -9.61 0.72
CA THR A 198 3.77 -10.82 1.19
C THR A 198 3.06 -11.42 2.40
N ALA A 199 2.71 -10.60 3.40
CA ALA A 199 2.06 -11.08 4.62
C ALA A 199 0.70 -11.73 4.33
N THR A 200 -0.10 -11.16 3.42
CA THR A 200 -1.40 -11.73 3.07
C THR A 200 -1.29 -12.96 2.17
N ILE A 201 -0.28 -13.04 1.28
CA ILE A 201 0.01 -14.24 0.49
C ILE A 201 0.45 -15.38 1.43
N VAL A 202 1.41 -15.12 2.33
CA VAL A 202 1.85 -16.12 3.32
C VAL A 202 0.70 -16.54 4.21
N GLY A 203 -0.10 -15.58 4.72
CA GLY A 203 -1.28 -15.88 5.54
C GLY A 203 -2.31 -16.74 4.83
N ALA A 204 -2.59 -16.46 3.57
CA ALA A 204 -3.47 -17.28 2.74
C ALA A 204 -2.92 -18.69 2.50
N ALA A 205 -1.61 -18.80 2.23
CA ALA A 205 -0.94 -20.07 1.98
C ALA A 205 -0.98 -21.01 3.19
N ILE A 206 -0.73 -20.50 4.39
CA ILE A 206 -0.72 -21.31 5.64
C ILE A 206 -2.09 -21.44 6.30
N GLY A 207 -3.15 -20.82 5.76
CA GLY A 207 -4.47 -20.77 6.40
C GLY A 207 -4.42 -20.09 7.76
N ALA A 208 -3.78 -18.93 7.85
CA ALA A 208 -3.61 -18.21 9.11
C ALA A 208 -4.95 -17.85 9.74
N GLU A 209 -5.02 -17.89 11.09
CA GLU A 209 -6.19 -17.44 11.85
C GLU A 209 -6.41 -15.93 11.72
N GLU A 210 -5.32 -15.17 11.55
CA GLU A 210 -5.30 -13.72 11.54
C GLU A 210 -4.02 -13.20 10.89
N ILE A 211 -4.11 -12.09 10.18
CA ILE A 211 -2.96 -11.36 9.65
C ILE A 211 -2.91 -10.00 10.35
N GLN A 212 -1.78 -9.66 10.95
CA GLN A 212 -1.57 -8.41 11.66
C GLN A 212 -0.60 -7.51 10.90
N ILE A 213 -1.05 -6.32 10.52
CA ILE A 213 -0.23 -5.28 9.88
C ILE A 213 0.11 -4.23 10.94
N TRP A 214 1.36 -4.26 11.39
CA TRP A 214 1.89 -3.36 12.41
C TRP A 214 2.53 -2.14 11.74
N SER A 215 2.05 -0.96 12.10
CA SER A 215 2.49 0.34 11.56
C SER A 215 2.64 1.39 12.67
N ASP A 216 2.74 2.67 12.30
CA ASP A 216 2.79 3.82 13.20
C ASP A 216 1.43 4.50 13.41
N THR A 217 0.34 3.87 13.02
CA THR A 217 -1.03 4.40 13.17
C THR A 217 -1.89 3.54 14.07
N ASP A 218 -2.84 4.17 14.80
CA ASP A 218 -3.76 3.47 15.72
C ASP A 218 -4.85 2.64 14.99
N GLY A 219 -4.67 2.36 13.70
CA GLY A 219 -5.62 1.68 12.82
C GLY A 219 -6.07 2.58 11.67
N VAL A 220 -7.15 2.20 11.00
CA VAL A 220 -7.79 3.03 9.97
C VAL A 220 -8.61 4.11 10.67
N MET A 221 -8.43 5.36 10.26
CA MET A 221 -9.02 6.51 10.95
C MET A 221 -10.29 7.01 10.24
N THR A 222 -11.17 7.71 10.97
CA THR A 222 -12.37 8.35 10.40
C THR A 222 -12.06 9.47 9.41
N ALA A 223 -10.87 10.05 9.46
CA ALA A 223 -10.27 10.97 8.50
C ALA A 223 -8.75 11.02 8.71
N ASP A 224 -7.99 11.71 7.85
CA ASP A 224 -6.57 11.96 8.08
C ASP A 224 -6.38 12.83 9.35
N PRO A 225 -5.70 12.33 10.40
CA PRO A 225 -5.53 13.06 11.65
C PRO A 225 -4.71 14.34 11.50
N ARG A 226 -3.95 14.49 10.42
CA ARG A 226 -3.22 15.74 10.12
C ARG A 226 -4.14 16.87 9.68
N LEU A 227 -5.27 16.52 9.04
CA LEU A 227 -6.31 17.48 8.66
C LEU A 227 -7.37 17.62 9.75
N VAL A 228 -7.73 16.54 10.41
CA VAL A 228 -8.79 16.45 11.40
C VAL A 228 -8.22 15.90 12.73
N PRO A 229 -7.79 16.75 13.66
CA PRO A 229 -7.23 16.28 14.93
C PRO A 229 -8.20 15.45 15.80
N THR A 230 -9.52 15.59 15.58
CA THR A 230 -10.57 14.80 16.25
C THR A 230 -10.85 13.46 15.58
N ALA A 231 -10.12 13.12 14.51
CA ALA A 231 -10.24 11.82 13.86
C ALA A 231 -9.92 10.69 14.84
N ARG A 232 -10.70 9.62 14.79
CA ARG A 232 -10.60 8.47 15.72
C ARG A 232 -10.48 7.16 14.96
N PRO A 233 -9.87 6.12 15.56
CA PRO A 233 -9.77 4.80 14.95
C PRO A 233 -11.15 4.16 14.76
N ILE A 234 -11.28 3.42 13.66
CA ILE A 234 -12.47 2.62 13.33
C ILE A 234 -12.21 1.21 13.82
N ALA A 235 -13.09 0.69 14.69
CA ALA A 235 -12.89 -0.65 15.26
C ALA A 235 -13.02 -1.76 14.19
N PHE A 236 -14.02 -1.66 13.31
CA PHE A 236 -14.32 -2.70 12.33
C PHE A 236 -14.64 -2.11 10.95
N LEU A 237 -14.04 -2.71 9.92
CA LEU A 237 -14.32 -2.44 8.50
C LEU A 237 -14.63 -3.75 7.78
N THR A 238 -15.47 -3.70 6.76
CA THR A 238 -15.54 -4.77 5.77
C THR A 238 -14.35 -4.65 4.80
N PHE A 239 -14.02 -5.74 4.09
CA PHE A 239 -12.99 -5.69 3.05
C PHE A 239 -13.34 -4.68 1.95
N ASP A 240 -14.62 -4.56 1.61
CA ASP A 240 -15.07 -3.60 0.60
C ASP A 240 -14.84 -2.16 1.06
N GLU A 241 -15.21 -1.82 2.31
CA GLU A 241 -14.92 -0.50 2.89
C GLU A 241 -13.42 -0.20 2.95
N ALA A 242 -12.61 -1.18 3.38
CA ALA A 242 -11.16 -1.03 3.44
C ALA A 242 -10.54 -0.82 2.05
N SER A 243 -11.06 -1.49 1.02
CA SER A 243 -10.62 -1.34 -0.36
C SER A 243 -10.91 0.05 -0.91
N GLU A 244 -12.11 0.58 -0.66
CA GLU A 244 -12.49 1.94 -1.06
C GLU A 244 -11.60 2.99 -0.37
N LEU A 245 -11.42 2.87 0.96
CA LEU A 245 -10.56 3.77 1.71
C LEU A 245 -9.12 3.75 1.22
N ALA A 246 -8.59 2.57 0.94
CA ALA A 246 -7.23 2.41 0.46
C ALA A 246 -7.03 3.02 -0.94
N TYR A 247 -8.04 2.92 -1.80
CA TYR A 247 -8.02 3.50 -3.14
C TYR A 247 -8.03 5.03 -3.12
N TYR A 248 -8.86 5.63 -2.26
CA TYR A 248 -9.01 7.08 -2.16
C TYR A 248 -8.06 7.75 -1.15
N GLY A 249 -6.91 7.13 -0.83
CA GLY A 249 -5.83 7.77 -0.08
C GLY A 249 -5.76 7.43 1.41
N GLY A 250 -6.53 6.45 1.86
CA GLY A 250 -6.30 5.82 3.16
C GLY A 250 -4.95 5.13 3.19
N LYS A 251 -3.95 5.73 3.85
CA LYS A 251 -2.53 5.33 3.76
C LYS A 251 -2.18 3.98 4.41
N VAL A 252 -3.14 3.25 4.91
CA VAL A 252 -2.88 2.10 5.79
C VAL A 252 -2.69 0.80 5.03
N LEU A 253 -3.45 0.57 3.95
CA LEU A 253 -3.38 -0.66 3.14
C LEU A 253 -3.61 -0.31 1.67
N HIS A 254 -3.06 -1.11 0.75
CA HIS A 254 -3.39 -1.02 -0.66
C HIS A 254 -4.43 -2.09 -1.02
N PRO A 255 -5.47 -1.80 -1.83
CA PRO A 255 -6.56 -2.75 -2.11
C PRO A 255 -6.07 -4.11 -2.60
N SER A 256 -5.09 -4.13 -3.51
CA SER A 256 -4.55 -5.38 -4.05
C SER A 256 -3.84 -6.25 -3.01
N THR A 257 -3.29 -5.64 -1.94
CA THR A 257 -2.51 -6.38 -0.95
C THR A 257 -3.37 -7.22 -0.01
N ILE A 258 -4.66 -6.92 0.14
CA ILE A 258 -5.56 -7.68 1.02
C ILE A 258 -6.36 -8.77 0.27
N VAL A 259 -6.29 -8.82 -1.06
CA VAL A 259 -7.02 -9.81 -1.88
C VAL A 259 -6.77 -11.27 -1.46
N PRO A 260 -5.54 -11.72 -1.16
CA PRO A 260 -5.33 -13.10 -0.69
C PRO A 260 -6.09 -13.40 0.61
N ALA A 261 -6.10 -12.47 1.57
CA ALA A 261 -6.84 -12.63 2.81
C ALA A 261 -8.36 -12.66 2.59
N ILE A 262 -8.88 -11.78 1.70
CA ILE A 262 -10.30 -11.76 1.31
C ILE A 262 -10.75 -13.11 0.77
N ARG A 263 -9.99 -13.69 -0.18
CA ARG A 263 -10.31 -14.97 -0.82
C ARG A 263 -10.41 -16.13 0.17
N LYS A 264 -9.67 -16.08 1.25
CA LYS A 264 -9.65 -17.10 2.31
C LYS A 264 -10.52 -16.75 3.52
N GLY A 265 -11.12 -15.56 3.55
CA GLY A 265 -11.91 -15.08 4.68
C GLY A 265 -11.09 -14.83 5.95
N ILE A 266 -9.78 -14.57 5.82
CA ILE A 266 -8.86 -14.39 6.95
C ILE A 266 -8.96 -12.94 7.46
N PRO A 267 -9.22 -12.70 8.74
CA PRO A 267 -9.23 -11.37 9.34
C PRO A 267 -7.88 -10.67 9.19
N VAL A 268 -7.90 -9.37 8.83
CA VAL A 268 -6.70 -8.53 8.80
C VAL A 268 -6.83 -7.46 9.89
N LYS A 269 -5.84 -7.36 10.77
CA LYS A 269 -5.77 -6.31 11.80
C LYS A 269 -4.71 -5.28 11.45
N VAL A 270 -5.06 -4.02 11.59
CA VAL A 270 -4.15 -2.89 11.52
C VAL A 270 -3.87 -2.40 12.92
N LEU A 271 -2.61 -2.47 13.34
CA LEU A 271 -2.18 -2.27 14.73
C LEU A 271 -1.04 -1.28 14.82
N ASN A 272 -0.92 -0.58 15.95
CA ASN A 272 0.13 0.38 16.21
C ASN A 272 1.30 -0.27 16.97
N THR A 273 2.49 -0.27 16.36
CA THR A 273 3.72 -0.80 16.98
C THR A 273 4.11 -0.01 18.25
N PHE A 274 3.77 1.28 18.31
CA PHE A 274 4.12 2.14 19.45
C PHE A 274 3.07 2.16 20.56
N LYS A 275 1.90 1.56 20.29
CA LYS A 275 0.79 1.39 21.25
C LYS A 275 0.21 -0.02 21.09
N PRO A 276 0.97 -1.08 21.44
CA PRO A 276 0.57 -2.46 21.18
C PRO A 276 -0.70 -2.91 21.90
N GLU A 277 -1.11 -2.18 22.96
CA GLU A 277 -2.36 -2.40 23.69
C GLU A 277 -3.59 -1.83 22.98
N HIS A 278 -3.40 -0.93 22.01
CA HIS A 278 -4.51 -0.36 21.25
C HIS A 278 -5.12 -1.43 20.33
N PRO A 279 -6.44 -1.64 20.33
CA PRO A 279 -7.09 -2.72 19.57
C PRO A 279 -6.98 -2.56 18.05
N GLY A 280 -6.68 -1.35 17.57
CA GLY A 280 -6.55 -1.04 16.15
C GLY A 280 -7.85 -1.17 15.37
N THR A 281 -7.74 -1.53 14.10
CA THR A 281 -8.86 -1.80 13.20
C THR A 281 -8.85 -3.26 12.78
N THR A 282 -9.98 -3.94 12.89
CA THR A 282 -10.16 -5.29 12.35
C THR A 282 -10.96 -5.24 11.05
N ILE A 283 -10.39 -5.81 9.98
CA ILE A 283 -11.01 -5.90 8.65
C ILE A 283 -11.50 -7.32 8.44
N LEU A 284 -12.80 -7.46 8.14
CA LEU A 284 -13.52 -8.73 8.05
C LEU A 284 -14.25 -8.87 6.72
N SER A 285 -14.55 -10.10 6.32
CA SER A 285 -15.39 -10.36 5.14
C SER A 285 -16.84 -9.91 5.35
N LYS A 286 -17.32 -10.01 6.61
CA LYS A 286 -18.67 -9.63 7.01
C LYS A 286 -18.69 -9.19 8.46
N ILE A 287 -19.51 -8.21 8.75
CA ILE A 287 -19.79 -7.73 10.12
C ILE A 287 -21.26 -8.05 10.43
N ASP A 288 -21.51 -8.82 11.47
CA ASP A 288 -22.87 -9.30 11.80
C ASP A 288 -23.85 -8.18 12.16
N SER A 289 -23.36 -7.07 12.69
CA SER A 289 -24.14 -5.88 13.00
C SER A 289 -23.40 -4.64 12.50
N PRO A 290 -23.42 -4.38 11.18
CA PRO A 290 -22.69 -3.24 10.64
C PRO A 290 -23.30 -1.94 11.16
N GLN A 291 -22.42 -1.04 11.66
CA GLN A 291 -22.83 0.35 11.90
C GLN A 291 -23.25 0.95 10.56
N LYS A 292 -24.53 1.31 10.44
CA LYS A 292 -25.04 2.03 9.27
C LYS A 292 -24.51 3.46 9.29
N GLY A 293 -24.18 3.98 8.10
CA GLY A 293 -23.74 5.36 7.94
C GLY A 293 -22.31 5.50 7.48
N VAL A 294 -21.75 6.70 7.68
CA VAL A 294 -20.40 7.07 7.29
C VAL A 294 -19.39 6.51 8.30
N LYS A 295 -18.37 5.83 7.82
CA LYS A 295 -17.26 5.32 8.65
C LYS A 295 -15.97 6.11 8.49
N SER A 296 -15.70 6.64 7.29
CA SER A 296 -14.49 7.42 7.05
C SER A 296 -14.66 8.39 5.89
N ILE A 297 -13.82 9.42 5.91
CA ILE A 297 -13.65 10.40 4.85
C ILE A 297 -12.21 10.31 4.37
N ALA A 298 -12.01 9.74 3.19
CA ALA A 298 -10.72 9.67 2.53
C ALA A 298 -10.55 10.84 1.56
N HIS A 299 -9.32 11.21 1.26
CA HIS A 299 -9.01 12.21 0.24
C HIS A 299 -7.68 11.88 -0.44
N HIS A 300 -7.59 12.24 -1.72
CA HIS A 300 -6.39 12.12 -2.52
C HIS A 300 -6.10 13.44 -3.24
N LEU A 301 -5.00 14.09 -2.84
CA LEU A 301 -4.58 15.40 -3.33
C LEU A 301 -3.94 15.31 -4.72
N SER A 302 -3.90 16.44 -5.41
CA SER A 302 -3.09 16.69 -6.62
C SER A 302 -3.41 15.74 -7.78
N ASN A 303 -4.69 15.42 -7.97
CA ASN A 303 -5.15 14.71 -9.16
C ASN A 303 -5.29 15.68 -10.34
N PHE A 304 -5.32 15.07 -11.52
CA PHE A 304 -5.68 15.72 -12.78
C PHE A 304 -7.13 15.34 -13.12
N VAL A 305 -7.94 16.30 -13.53
CA VAL A 305 -9.23 16.03 -14.16
C VAL A 305 -9.08 16.23 -15.66
N VAL A 306 -9.30 15.17 -16.43
CA VAL A 306 -9.27 15.19 -17.87
C VAL A 306 -10.72 15.22 -18.38
N ASN A 307 -11.12 16.32 -18.98
CA ASN A 307 -12.43 16.50 -19.59
C ASN A 307 -12.33 16.24 -21.09
N ILE A 308 -13.05 15.24 -21.58
CA ILE A 308 -13.05 14.80 -22.98
C ILE A 308 -14.45 15.05 -23.55
N ARG A 309 -14.55 15.95 -24.51
CA ARG A 309 -15.82 16.35 -25.15
C ARG A 309 -15.85 15.94 -26.61
N SER A 310 -16.93 15.29 -27.04
CA SER A 310 -17.11 14.93 -28.44
C SER A 310 -18.58 14.77 -28.81
N SER A 311 -19.02 15.46 -29.82
CA SER A 311 -20.35 15.25 -30.41
C SER A 311 -20.51 13.85 -31.04
N ARG A 312 -19.42 13.18 -31.38
CA ARG A 312 -19.41 11.81 -31.92
C ARG A 312 -19.76 10.76 -30.85
N MET A 313 -19.81 11.15 -29.58
CA MET A 313 -20.26 10.29 -28.49
C MET A 313 -21.77 10.09 -28.53
N LEU A 314 -22.53 11.08 -29.02
CA LEU A 314 -23.99 11.03 -29.14
C LEU A 314 -24.38 9.87 -30.06
N MET A 315 -25.08 8.87 -29.50
CA MET A 315 -25.48 7.62 -30.19
C MET A 315 -24.35 6.84 -30.88
N GLY A 316 -23.08 7.14 -30.55
CA GLY A 316 -21.89 6.50 -31.12
C GLY A 316 -21.52 5.22 -30.40
N HIS A 317 -21.67 4.07 -31.07
CA HIS A 317 -21.17 2.80 -30.52
C HIS A 317 -19.64 2.78 -30.46
N GLY A 318 -19.08 2.30 -29.35
CA GLY A 318 -17.63 2.06 -29.19
C GLY A 318 -16.81 3.30 -28.83
N PHE A 319 -17.39 4.50 -28.68
CA PHE A 319 -16.63 5.70 -28.31
C PHE A 319 -15.91 5.54 -26.96
N LEU A 320 -16.62 5.06 -25.92
CA LEU A 320 -16.02 4.82 -24.60
C LEU A 320 -14.93 3.74 -24.65
N ALA A 321 -15.13 2.66 -25.42
CA ALA A 321 -14.12 1.63 -25.60
C ALA A 321 -12.83 2.20 -26.20
N ARG A 322 -12.95 3.06 -27.23
CA ARG A 322 -11.81 3.74 -27.84
C ARG A 322 -11.11 4.69 -26.86
N LEU A 323 -11.88 5.46 -26.11
CA LEU A 323 -11.38 6.42 -25.12
C LEU A 323 -10.56 5.70 -24.04
N PHE A 324 -11.13 4.68 -23.39
CA PHE A 324 -10.41 3.90 -22.37
C PHE A 324 -9.28 3.06 -22.97
N GLY A 325 -9.37 2.65 -24.24
CA GLY A 325 -8.27 2.02 -24.97
C GLY A 325 -7.03 2.90 -25.04
N VAL A 326 -7.18 4.22 -25.26
CA VAL A 326 -6.06 5.17 -25.24
C VAL A 326 -5.40 5.22 -23.86
N PHE A 327 -6.16 5.33 -22.78
CA PHE A 327 -5.58 5.30 -21.42
C PHE A 327 -4.82 4.00 -21.15
N ALA A 328 -5.37 2.86 -21.58
CA ALA A 328 -4.71 1.55 -21.44
C ALA A 328 -3.42 1.47 -22.25
N GLU A 329 -3.41 1.92 -23.51
CA GLU A 329 -2.23 1.96 -24.40
C GLU A 329 -1.08 2.78 -23.78
N HIS A 330 -1.43 3.94 -23.22
CA HIS A 330 -0.45 4.81 -22.54
C HIS A 330 -0.19 4.40 -21.08
N ARG A 331 -0.81 3.32 -20.59
CA ARG A 331 -0.68 2.84 -19.20
C ARG A 331 -1.00 3.93 -18.16
N VAL A 332 -2.02 4.72 -18.43
CA VAL A 332 -2.56 5.75 -17.53
C VAL A 332 -3.71 5.13 -16.74
N VAL A 333 -3.62 5.16 -15.42
CA VAL A 333 -4.66 4.65 -14.52
C VAL A 333 -5.75 5.71 -14.35
N VAL A 334 -6.99 5.34 -14.63
CA VAL A 334 -8.17 6.18 -14.43
C VAL A 334 -8.82 5.81 -13.10
N ASN A 335 -9.06 6.81 -12.24
CA ASN A 335 -9.58 6.60 -10.89
C ASN A 335 -11.10 6.82 -10.79
N MET A 336 -11.59 8.00 -11.13
CA MET A 336 -13.01 8.32 -11.19
C MET A 336 -13.45 8.56 -12.62
N VAL A 337 -14.71 8.24 -12.90
CA VAL A 337 -15.34 8.50 -14.20
C VAL A 337 -16.71 9.12 -13.98
N SER A 338 -16.99 10.19 -14.70
CA SER A 338 -18.33 10.76 -14.84
C SER A 338 -18.62 10.98 -16.31
N THR A 339 -19.80 10.62 -16.76
CA THR A 339 -20.18 10.73 -18.16
C THR A 339 -21.49 11.47 -18.33
N SER A 340 -21.58 12.24 -19.41
CA SER A 340 -22.84 12.78 -19.96
C SER A 340 -22.99 12.31 -21.41
N GLU A 341 -23.94 12.83 -22.14
CA GLU A 341 -24.19 12.46 -23.56
C GLU A 341 -23.04 12.84 -24.50
N VAL A 342 -22.24 13.86 -24.18
CA VAL A 342 -21.19 14.40 -25.05
C VAL A 342 -19.87 14.65 -24.32
N THR A 343 -19.80 14.34 -23.03
CA THR A 343 -18.60 14.61 -22.22
C THR A 343 -18.29 13.41 -21.33
N VAL A 344 -17.00 13.06 -21.25
CA VAL A 344 -16.45 12.14 -20.26
C VAL A 344 -15.42 12.92 -19.45
N SER A 345 -15.59 12.94 -18.13
CA SER A 345 -14.60 13.47 -17.19
C SER A 345 -13.98 12.31 -16.42
N VAL A 346 -12.66 12.26 -16.38
CA VAL A 346 -11.93 11.24 -15.62
C VAL A 346 -10.90 11.89 -14.69
N THR A 347 -10.62 11.25 -13.55
CA THR A 347 -9.50 11.64 -12.69
C THR A 347 -8.33 10.70 -12.88
N VAL A 348 -7.11 11.27 -12.83
CA VAL A 348 -5.82 10.59 -12.95
C VAL A 348 -4.91 11.13 -11.85
N ASP A 349 -4.14 10.26 -11.18
CA ASP A 349 -3.28 10.63 -10.05
C ASP A 349 -1.82 10.96 -10.45
N SER A 350 -1.45 10.77 -11.72
CA SER A 350 -0.08 10.94 -12.18
C SER A 350 -0.01 11.66 -13.52
N ALA A 351 0.86 12.67 -13.61
CA ALA A 351 1.20 13.33 -14.87
C ALA A 351 2.00 12.41 -15.82
N ARG A 352 2.58 11.32 -15.30
CA ARG A 352 3.41 10.43 -16.10
C ARG A 352 2.62 9.84 -17.25
N ARG A 353 3.04 10.08 -18.48
CA ARG A 353 2.40 9.65 -19.73
C ARG A 353 1.03 10.29 -20.03
N LEU A 354 0.55 11.21 -19.19
CA LEU A 354 -0.72 11.87 -19.39
C LEU A 354 -0.71 12.71 -20.67
N ASP A 355 0.37 13.46 -20.92
CA ASP A 355 0.50 14.31 -22.11
C ASP A 355 0.36 13.49 -23.40
N ALA A 356 0.99 12.32 -23.50
CA ALA A 356 0.88 11.43 -24.65
C ALA A 356 -0.53 10.86 -24.82
N ALA A 357 -1.21 10.54 -23.72
CA ALA A 357 -2.61 10.11 -23.75
C ALA A 357 -3.53 11.25 -24.22
N VAL A 358 -3.32 12.48 -23.73
CA VAL A 358 -4.07 13.68 -24.14
C VAL A 358 -3.87 13.97 -25.63
N GLU A 359 -2.63 13.88 -26.15
CA GLU A 359 -2.37 14.04 -27.57
C GLU A 359 -3.12 12.99 -28.41
N SER A 360 -3.15 11.74 -27.97
CA SER A 360 -3.88 10.67 -28.65
C SER A 360 -5.40 10.84 -28.60
N LEU A 361 -5.95 11.30 -27.48
CA LEU A 361 -7.37 11.61 -27.31
C LEU A 361 -7.79 12.81 -28.18
N SER A 362 -6.93 13.84 -28.28
CA SER A 362 -7.17 15.06 -29.05
C SER A 362 -7.34 14.83 -30.55
N LYS A 363 -6.95 13.66 -31.07
CA LYS A 363 -7.17 13.26 -32.47
C LYS A 363 -8.65 13.03 -32.80
N PHE A 364 -9.52 12.85 -31.79
CA PHE A 364 -10.93 12.53 -32.02
C PHE A 364 -11.92 13.19 -31.05
N ALA A 365 -11.44 13.99 -30.10
CA ALA A 365 -12.23 14.70 -29.12
C ALA A 365 -11.55 16.02 -28.71
N ASP A 366 -12.32 16.98 -28.17
CA ASP A 366 -11.76 18.13 -27.50
C ASP A 366 -11.37 17.73 -26.06
N VAL A 367 -10.10 17.96 -25.70
CA VAL A 367 -9.58 17.55 -24.39
C VAL A 367 -9.07 18.74 -23.63
N THR A 368 -9.48 18.86 -22.37
CA THR A 368 -8.93 19.84 -21.42
C THR A 368 -8.45 19.10 -20.16
N VAL A 369 -7.34 19.55 -19.60
CA VAL A 369 -6.76 19.00 -18.36
C VAL A 369 -6.78 20.08 -17.29
N GLU A 370 -7.32 19.74 -16.15
CA GLU A 370 -7.34 20.58 -14.95
C GLU A 370 -6.46 19.94 -13.89
N GLU A 371 -5.51 20.68 -13.39
CA GLU A 371 -4.57 20.25 -12.34
C GLU A 371 -5.07 20.67 -10.96
N ARG A 372 -4.38 20.16 -9.92
CA ARG A 372 -4.63 20.52 -8.52
C ARG A 372 -6.08 20.28 -8.13
N ARG A 373 -6.53 19.07 -8.36
CA ARG A 373 -7.86 18.59 -7.99
C ARG A 373 -7.76 17.52 -6.91
N THR A 374 -8.58 17.63 -5.89
CA THR A 374 -8.66 16.65 -4.81
C THR A 374 -9.90 15.79 -4.99
N VAL A 375 -9.69 14.49 -5.00
CA VAL A 375 -10.80 13.54 -4.85
C VAL A 375 -11.08 13.38 -3.37
N VAL A 376 -12.32 13.57 -2.95
CA VAL A 376 -12.81 13.28 -1.59
C VAL A 376 -13.81 12.15 -1.70
N CYS A 377 -13.70 11.17 -0.80
CA CYS A 377 -14.58 10.01 -0.77
C CYS A 377 -15.13 9.78 0.64
N VAL A 378 -16.45 9.76 0.75
CA VAL A 378 -17.16 9.38 1.97
C VAL A 378 -17.48 7.90 1.87
N VAL A 379 -16.97 7.11 2.83
CA VAL A 379 -17.06 5.63 2.81
C VAL A 379 -17.85 5.12 4.01
N GLY A 380 -18.69 4.12 3.78
CA GLY A 380 -19.42 3.39 4.81
C GLY A 380 -20.46 2.44 4.23
N GLU A 381 -20.60 1.27 4.84
CA GLU A 381 -21.59 0.28 4.44
C GLU A 381 -23.02 0.84 4.63
N GLY A 382 -23.86 0.58 3.65
CA GLY A 382 -25.25 1.00 3.71
C GLY A 382 -25.53 2.45 3.33
N LEU A 383 -24.55 3.23 2.84
CA LEU A 383 -24.78 4.58 2.34
C LEU A 383 -25.91 4.61 1.30
N ARG A 384 -26.00 3.60 0.43
CA ARG A 384 -27.08 3.47 -0.56
C ARG A 384 -28.45 3.25 0.06
N SER A 385 -28.51 2.53 1.19
CA SER A 385 -29.76 2.18 1.86
C SER A 385 -30.20 3.20 2.94
N THR A 386 -29.35 4.22 3.19
CA THR A 386 -29.66 5.29 4.15
C THR A 386 -30.10 6.53 3.38
N PRO A 387 -31.43 6.82 3.36
CA PRO A 387 -31.95 8.01 2.65
C PRO A 387 -31.28 9.29 3.15
N GLY A 388 -30.97 10.21 2.23
CA GLY A 388 -30.52 11.55 2.57
C GLY A 388 -29.03 11.72 2.83
N VAL A 389 -28.20 10.65 2.87
CA VAL A 389 -26.75 10.80 3.13
C VAL A 389 -26.07 11.68 2.09
N ALA A 390 -26.32 11.50 0.80
CA ALA A 390 -25.76 12.37 -0.24
C ALA A 390 -26.20 13.83 -0.04
N GLY A 391 -27.46 14.06 0.35
CA GLY A 391 -27.94 15.40 0.70
C GLY A 391 -27.14 16.03 1.84
N LEU A 392 -26.88 15.28 2.91
CA LEU A 392 -26.08 15.75 4.04
C LEU A 392 -24.62 16.05 3.65
N VAL A 393 -24.03 15.23 2.75
CA VAL A 393 -22.70 15.50 2.21
C VAL A 393 -22.64 16.84 1.50
N PHE A 394 -23.54 17.06 0.54
CA PHE A 394 -23.52 18.29 -0.25
C PHE A 394 -24.04 19.52 0.52
N GLU A 395 -24.89 19.33 1.51
CA GLU A 395 -25.28 20.40 2.45
C GLU A 395 -24.07 20.87 3.27
N ALA A 396 -23.31 19.95 3.87
CA ALA A 396 -22.12 20.29 4.64
C ALA A 396 -21.08 21.05 3.79
N LEU A 397 -20.87 20.63 2.54
CA LEU A 397 -19.97 21.32 1.61
C LEU A 397 -20.48 22.72 1.23
N ARG A 398 -21.79 22.87 0.96
CA ARG A 398 -22.42 24.17 0.68
C ARG A 398 -22.25 25.14 1.86
N GLU A 399 -22.50 24.67 3.09
CA GLU A 399 -22.33 25.48 4.31
C GLU A 399 -20.88 25.91 4.53
N ALA A 400 -19.93 25.06 4.13
CA ALA A 400 -18.50 25.35 4.19
C ALA A 400 -17.97 26.20 3.01
N GLY A 401 -18.83 26.57 2.06
CA GLY A 401 -18.46 27.36 0.88
C GLY A 401 -17.61 26.58 -0.15
N VAL A 402 -17.64 25.26 -0.12
CA VAL A 402 -16.86 24.38 -1.01
C VAL A 402 -17.65 24.07 -2.27
N ASN A 403 -17.06 24.35 -3.44
CA ASN A 403 -17.64 24.01 -4.73
C ASN A 403 -17.25 22.58 -5.15
N VAL A 404 -18.23 21.81 -5.61
CA VAL A 404 -18.04 20.44 -6.13
C VAL A 404 -17.94 20.49 -7.65
N LEU A 405 -16.83 19.97 -8.19
CA LEU A 405 -16.51 20.01 -9.62
C LEU A 405 -16.99 18.77 -10.39
N MET A 406 -16.96 17.61 -9.75
CA MET A 406 -17.34 16.32 -10.32
C MET A 406 -17.89 15.43 -9.21
N ILE A 407 -18.88 14.60 -9.53
CA ILE A 407 -19.50 13.65 -8.61
C ILE A 407 -19.49 12.28 -9.27
N SER A 408 -19.14 11.24 -8.51
CA SER A 408 -19.29 9.85 -8.90
C SER A 408 -19.86 9.06 -7.72
N GLN A 409 -21.06 8.51 -7.95
CA GLN A 409 -21.70 7.58 -7.02
C GLN A 409 -22.14 6.38 -7.83
N GLY A 410 -21.38 5.29 -7.72
CA GLY A 410 -21.67 4.04 -8.40
C GLY A 410 -22.86 3.29 -7.78
N ALA A 411 -23.21 2.17 -8.42
CA ALA A 411 -24.14 1.20 -7.84
C ALA A 411 -23.58 0.48 -6.61
N SER A 412 -22.28 0.64 -6.34
CA SER A 412 -21.64 0.23 -5.10
C SER A 412 -22.31 0.96 -3.93
N LYS A 413 -22.55 0.25 -2.86
CA LYS A 413 -23.35 0.73 -1.72
C LYS A 413 -22.52 1.50 -0.69
N ILE A 414 -21.23 1.65 -0.92
CA ILE A 414 -20.23 1.93 0.11
C ILE A 414 -19.53 3.28 -0.02
N ASN A 415 -19.69 3.99 -1.14
CA ASN A 415 -19.03 5.28 -1.29
C ASN A 415 -19.88 6.37 -1.98
N VAL A 416 -19.53 7.62 -1.69
CA VAL A 416 -19.86 8.82 -2.45
C VAL A 416 -18.56 9.58 -2.67
N ALA A 417 -18.10 9.62 -3.91
CA ALA A 417 -16.85 10.30 -4.28
C ALA A 417 -17.15 11.57 -5.09
N PHE A 418 -16.37 12.61 -4.86
CA PHE A 418 -16.50 13.88 -5.57
C PHE A 418 -15.15 14.59 -5.65
N VAL A 419 -15.05 15.55 -6.56
CA VAL A 419 -13.83 16.34 -6.79
C VAL A 419 -14.05 17.77 -6.34
N VAL A 420 -13.06 18.31 -5.64
CA VAL A 420 -12.95 19.71 -5.24
C VAL A 420 -11.60 20.29 -5.67
N ASP A 421 -11.44 21.60 -5.58
CA ASP A 421 -10.14 22.25 -5.75
C ASP A 421 -9.20 21.87 -4.57
N ASP A 422 -7.90 21.72 -4.82
CA ASP A 422 -6.92 21.36 -3.78
C ASP A 422 -6.93 22.32 -2.59
N ARG A 423 -7.16 23.62 -2.83
CA ARG A 423 -7.27 24.65 -1.78
C ARG A 423 -8.46 24.45 -0.83
N ASP A 424 -9.50 23.79 -1.29
CA ASP A 424 -10.74 23.54 -0.54
C ASP A 424 -10.74 22.15 0.15
N ALA A 425 -9.74 21.31 -0.11
CA ALA A 425 -9.67 19.93 0.35
C ALA A 425 -9.77 19.80 1.87
N GLU A 426 -8.96 20.57 2.62
CA GLU A 426 -8.97 20.56 4.08
C GLU A 426 -10.32 21.01 4.63
N THR A 427 -10.88 22.10 4.08
CA THR A 427 -12.19 22.62 4.47
C THR A 427 -13.29 21.58 4.24
N ALA A 428 -13.28 20.92 3.08
CA ALA A 428 -14.23 19.87 2.74
C ALA A 428 -14.17 18.69 3.72
N VAL A 429 -12.96 18.15 3.97
CA VAL A 429 -12.77 17.01 4.87
C VAL A 429 -13.19 17.36 6.30
N ARG A 430 -12.84 18.54 6.80
CA ARG A 430 -13.23 19.00 8.15
C ARG A 430 -14.74 19.21 8.28
N ALA A 431 -15.39 19.82 7.29
CA ALA A 431 -16.83 20.04 7.30
C ALA A 431 -17.59 18.71 7.36
N LEU A 432 -17.21 17.77 6.50
CA LEU A 432 -17.80 16.43 6.48
C LEU A 432 -17.56 15.67 7.78
N HIS A 433 -16.32 15.71 8.31
CA HIS A 433 -16.04 15.02 9.57
C HIS A 433 -16.88 15.58 10.72
N ARG A 434 -17.00 16.89 10.83
CA ARG A 434 -17.86 17.53 11.81
C ARG A 434 -19.31 17.05 11.68
N LYS A 435 -19.87 17.11 10.45
CA LYS A 435 -21.26 16.71 10.18
C LYS A 435 -21.56 15.27 10.58
N PHE A 436 -20.65 14.33 10.28
CA PHE A 436 -20.92 12.90 10.45
C PHE A 436 -20.40 12.30 11.78
N PHE A 437 -19.43 12.93 12.43
CA PHE A 437 -18.77 12.34 13.59
C PHE A 437 -18.83 13.19 14.84
N ASP A 438 -18.93 14.53 14.73
CA ASP A 438 -18.94 15.42 15.89
C ASP A 438 -20.37 15.87 16.19
N ASP A 439 -21.14 16.33 15.21
CA ASP A 439 -22.53 16.81 15.40
C ASP A 439 -23.54 15.64 15.56
N ALA A 440 -23.22 14.44 15.11
CA ALA A 440 -24.11 13.26 15.17
C ALA A 440 -24.24 12.66 16.60
N LYS A 441 -23.69 13.29 17.64
CA LYS A 441 -23.82 12.89 19.04
C LYS A 441 -24.96 13.57 19.78
N GLY A 442 -25.80 14.36 19.08
CA GLY A 442 -27.00 15.00 19.61
C GLY A 442 -28.28 14.20 19.41
#